data_7d406390c0c283c917d3cca9e5321d4b
#
_entry.id   7d406390c0c283c917d3cca9e5321d4b
#
_cell.length_a   1.000
_cell.length_b   1.000
_cell.length_c   1.000
_cell.angle_alpha   90.00
_cell.angle_beta   90.00
_cell.angle_gamma   90.00
#
_symmetry.space_group_name_H-M   'P 1'
#
loop_
_entity.id
_entity.type
_entity.pdbx_description
1 polymer ?
#
loop_
_entity_poly.entity_id
_entity_poly.type
_entity_poly.pdbx_seq_one_letter_code
_entity_poly.pdbx_strand_id
1 'polypeptide(L)'
;MSEEDDFDLNDLDDKELVEQIQDDLYDGLDEEVTEGTEILLARGWDANDVLGDALVAGMKIVGIDFRDGILFVPEVLKCAGAMKGGMKILRPILAESSEDTSLGKFVIGTVKGDIHDIGQKLVSMMCEGSGFEVINLGINNPVENYLEAIDEHQPVILGMSALLTTTMPYMGVVV
;
A
#
# COMPACT_ATOMS: atom_id res chain seq x y z
N MET A 1 4.48 23.72 -33.14
CA MET A 1 5.15 22.41 -33.03
C MET A 1 6.01 22.56 -31.81
N SER A 2 5.44 22.32 -30.63
CA SER A 2 6.15 22.33 -29.37
C SER A 2 7.00 21.05 -29.36
N GLU A 3 8.32 21.20 -29.27
CA GLU A 3 9.21 20.16 -28.81
C GLU A 3 8.74 19.85 -27.37
N GLU A 4 7.96 18.80 -27.20
CA GLU A 4 7.89 18.12 -25.90
C GLU A 4 9.30 17.57 -25.73
N ASP A 5 10.08 18.14 -24.80
CA ASP A 5 11.30 17.52 -24.30
C ASP A 5 10.87 16.11 -23.82
N ASP A 6 11.30 15.11 -24.56
CA ASP A 6 11.03 13.70 -24.27
C ASP A 6 11.87 13.40 -22.99
N PHE A 7 11.25 13.61 -21.82
CA PHE A 7 11.89 13.39 -20.52
C PHE A 7 12.06 11.88 -20.33
N ASP A 8 13.32 11.42 -20.37
CA ASP A 8 13.67 10.01 -20.20
C ASP A 8 14.21 9.76 -18.79
N LEU A 9 13.54 8.93 -18.02
CA LEU A 9 13.97 8.54 -16.67
C LEU A 9 15.38 7.92 -16.65
N ASN A 10 15.83 7.35 -17.77
CA ASN A 10 17.17 6.77 -17.91
C ASN A 10 18.29 7.83 -17.89
N ASP A 11 18.00 9.09 -18.21
CA ASP A 11 18.97 10.18 -18.22
C ASP A 11 19.26 10.74 -16.82
N LEU A 12 18.39 10.45 -15.84
CA LEU A 12 18.55 10.88 -14.46
C LEU A 12 19.67 10.10 -13.75
N ASP A 13 20.39 10.75 -12.85
CA ASP A 13 21.24 10.04 -11.90
C ASP A 13 20.38 9.28 -10.86
N ASP A 14 20.99 8.40 -10.05
CA ASP A 14 20.24 7.55 -9.11
C ASP A 14 19.46 8.35 -8.08
N LYS A 15 20.02 9.48 -7.62
CA LYS A 15 19.36 10.33 -6.63
C LYS A 15 18.18 11.08 -7.25
N GLU A 16 18.38 11.64 -8.43
CA GLU A 16 17.33 12.31 -9.20
C GLU A 16 16.21 11.33 -9.54
N LEU A 17 16.54 10.08 -9.91
CA LEU A 17 15.55 9.06 -10.21
C LEU A 17 14.74 8.66 -8.98
N VAL A 18 15.37 8.53 -7.81
CA VAL A 18 14.66 8.28 -6.54
C VAL A 18 13.69 9.41 -6.21
N GLU A 19 14.13 10.67 -6.33
CA GLU A 19 13.28 11.84 -6.11
C GLU A 19 12.13 11.87 -7.13
N GLN A 20 12.39 11.56 -8.40
CA GLN A 20 11.37 11.49 -9.45
C GLN A 20 10.32 10.41 -9.16
N ILE A 21 10.74 9.19 -8.73
CA ILE A 21 9.80 8.14 -8.35
C ILE A 21 8.90 8.57 -7.19
N GLN A 22 9.43 9.33 -6.22
CA GLN A 22 8.63 9.86 -5.12
C GLN A 22 7.58 10.87 -5.62
N ASP A 23 7.95 11.74 -6.56
CA ASP A 23 7.05 12.72 -7.18
C ASP A 23 5.98 12.03 -8.05
N ASP A 24 6.38 11.07 -8.88
CA ASP A 24 5.47 10.28 -9.72
C ASP A 24 4.47 9.48 -8.86
N LEU A 25 4.95 8.93 -7.73
CA LEU A 25 4.10 8.24 -6.77
C LEU A 25 3.10 9.20 -6.12
N TYR A 26 3.53 10.41 -5.75
CA TYR A 26 2.66 11.44 -5.20
C TYR A 26 1.58 11.88 -6.19
N ASP A 27 1.92 11.98 -7.47
CA ASP A 27 0.98 12.31 -8.55
C ASP A 27 0.10 11.11 -8.97
N GLY A 28 0.45 9.91 -8.50
CA GLY A 28 -0.29 8.67 -8.76
C GLY A 28 -0.04 8.11 -10.15
N LEU A 29 1.16 8.29 -10.69
CA LEU A 29 1.62 7.85 -12.01
C LEU A 29 2.19 6.41 -11.91
N ASP A 30 1.31 5.41 -12.09
CA ASP A 30 1.62 3.99 -11.89
C ASP A 30 2.67 3.47 -12.89
N GLU A 31 2.59 3.88 -14.15
CA GLU A 31 3.51 3.44 -15.20
C GLU A 31 4.92 3.98 -14.97
N GLU A 32 5.06 5.26 -14.61
CA GLU A 32 6.32 5.95 -14.33
C GLU A 32 7.00 5.38 -13.07
N VAL A 33 6.24 5.16 -12.01
CA VAL A 33 6.74 4.51 -10.78
C VAL A 33 7.23 3.09 -11.06
N THR A 34 6.51 2.34 -11.90
CA THR A 34 6.92 0.99 -12.30
C THR A 34 8.22 1.03 -13.10
N GLU A 35 8.31 1.90 -14.10
CA GLU A 35 9.50 2.07 -14.93
C GLU A 35 10.72 2.51 -14.11
N GLY A 36 10.58 3.54 -13.28
CA GLY A 36 11.65 4.02 -12.41
C GLY A 36 12.16 2.94 -11.45
N THR A 37 11.24 2.12 -10.90
CA THR A 37 11.57 0.96 -10.06
C THR A 37 12.42 -0.06 -10.84
N GLU A 38 12.03 -0.38 -12.08
CA GLU A 38 12.79 -1.32 -12.94
C GLU A 38 14.17 -0.77 -13.28
N ILE A 39 14.29 0.53 -13.56
CA ILE A 39 15.58 1.18 -13.87
C ILE A 39 16.53 1.10 -12.67
N LEU A 40 16.08 1.42 -11.45
CA LEU A 40 16.92 1.32 -10.24
C LEU A 40 17.42 -0.11 -10.02
N LEU A 41 16.54 -1.11 -10.16
CA LEU A 41 16.92 -2.52 -10.06
C LEU A 41 17.93 -2.93 -11.15
N ALA A 42 17.76 -2.47 -12.40
CA ALA A 42 18.68 -2.72 -13.50
C ALA A 42 20.04 -2.07 -13.27
N ARG A 43 20.12 -0.96 -12.54
CA ARG A 43 21.37 -0.31 -12.12
C ARG A 43 22.03 -1.00 -10.93
N GLY A 44 21.41 -2.06 -10.37
CA GLY A 44 21.97 -2.88 -9.29
C GLY A 44 21.60 -2.42 -7.87
N TRP A 45 20.58 -1.60 -7.73
CA TRP A 45 20.04 -1.25 -6.41
C TRP A 45 19.43 -2.49 -5.75
N ASP A 46 19.59 -2.57 -4.42
CA ASP A 46 18.90 -3.59 -3.64
C ASP A 46 17.39 -3.31 -3.59
N ALA A 47 16.57 -4.36 -3.66
CA ALA A 47 15.11 -4.20 -3.66
C ALA A 47 14.57 -3.56 -2.37
N ASN A 48 15.25 -3.76 -1.23
CA ASN A 48 14.90 -3.12 0.04
C ASN A 48 15.21 -1.62 0.02
N ASP A 49 16.33 -1.22 -0.60
CA ASP A 49 16.70 0.19 -0.73
C ASP A 49 15.70 0.91 -1.65
N VAL A 50 15.33 0.29 -2.79
CA VAL A 50 14.29 0.84 -3.68
C VAL A 50 12.95 0.97 -2.95
N LEU A 51 12.56 -0.07 -2.19
CA LEU A 51 11.33 -0.03 -1.38
C LEU A 51 11.39 1.10 -0.35
N GLY A 52 12.48 1.20 0.41
CA GLY A 52 12.62 2.16 1.51
C GLY A 52 12.75 3.59 1.05
N ASP A 53 13.71 3.85 0.16
CA ASP A 53 14.13 5.19 -0.20
C ASP A 53 13.25 5.83 -1.29
N ALA A 54 12.71 5.04 -2.22
CA ALA A 54 11.83 5.56 -3.25
C ALA A 54 10.33 5.42 -2.84
N LEU A 55 9.83 4.20 -2.71
CA LEU A 55 8.39 3.97 -2.60
C LEU A 55 7.82 4.35 -1.23
N VAL A 56 8.40 3.83 -0.13
CA VAL A 56 7.92 4.12 1.23
C VAL A 56 8.15 5.58 1.60
N ALA A 57 9.28 6.17 1.18
CA ALA A 57 9.55 7.59 1.41
C ALA A 57 8.52 8.48 0.69
N GLY A 58 8.17 8.18 -0.57
CA GLY A 58 7.10 8.87 -1.31
C GLY A 58 5.73 8.75 -0.61
N MET A 59 5.33 7.54 -0.21
CA MET A 59 4.08 7.34 0.54
C MET A 59 4.05 8.05 1.89
N LYS A 60 5.20 8.26 2.51
CA LYS A 60 5.30 9.02 3.77
C LYS A 60 4.98 10.51 3.55
N ILE A 61 5.40 11.09 2.42
CA ILE A 61 5.02 12.46 2.02
C ILE A 61 3.50 12.53 1.82
N VAL A 62 2.93 11.61 1.04
CA VAL A 62 1.48 11.48 0.83
C VAL A 62 0.72 11.40 2.16
N GLY A 63 1.23 10.60 3.12
CA GLY A 63 0.61 10.45 4.44
C GLY A 63 0.64 11.74 5.28
N ILE A 64 1.71 12.52 5.19
CA ILE A 64 1.83 13.82 5.85
C ILE A 64 0.79 14.81 5.28
N ASP A 65 0.73 14.93 3.95
CA ASP A 65 -0.15 15.86 3.27
C ASP A 65 -1.63 15.47 3.39
N PHE A 66 -1.92 14.18 3.46
CA PHE A 66 -3.26 13.68 3.79
C PHE A 66 -3.66 14.05 5.23
N ARG A 67 -2.77 13.87 6.21
CA ARG A 67 -3.00 14.27 7.61
C ARG A 67 -3.26 15.76 7.73
N ASP A 68 -2.51 16.56 6.97
CA ASP A 68 -2.56 18.03 7.04
C ASP A 68 -3.70 18.62 6.17
N GLY A 69 -4.48 17.76 5.49
CA GLY A 69 -5.65 18.15 4.70
C GLY A 69 -5.30 18.77 3.34
N ILE A 70 -4.09 18.56 2.86
CA ILE A 70 -3.63 18.97 1.52
C ILE A 70 -4.14 17.98 0.48
N LEU A 71 -3.98 16.68 0.74
CA LEU A 71 -4.53 15.59 -0.07
C LEU A 71 -5.83 15.05 0.52
N PHE A 72 -6.72 14.57 -0.34
CA PHE A 72 -7.96 13.91 0.02
C PHE A 72 -7.96 12.44 -0.39
N VAL A 73 -8.95 11.64 0.08
CA VAL A 73 -9.01 10.20 -0.15
C VAL A 73 -8.84 9.79 -1.62
N PRO A 74 -9.48 10.45 -2.64
CA PRO A 74 -9.29 10.05 -4.03
C PRO A 74 -7.86 10.17 -4.54
N GLU A 75 -7.13 11.19 -4.08
CA GLU A 75 -5.72 11.43 -4.45
C GLU A 75 -4.83 10.38 -3.79
N VAL A 76 -5.00 10.14 -2.49
CA VAL A 76 -4.25 9.09 -1.77
C VAL A 76 -4.47 7.71 -2.39
N LEU A 77 -5.67 7.40 -2.89
CA LEU A 77 -5.94 6.14 -3.59
C LEU A 77 -5.19 6.01 -4.91
N LYS A 78 -4.97 7.12 -5.63
CA LYS A 78 -4.11 7.11 -6.84
C LYS A 78 -2.65 6.83 -6.46
N CYS A 79 -2.13 7.53 -5.44
CA CYS A 79 -0.78 7.30 -4.92
C CYS A 79 -0.60 5.83 -4.47
N ALA A 80 -1.58 5.27 -3.75
CA ALA A 80 -1.57 3.86 -3.35
C ALA A 80 -1.62 2.90 -4.56
N GLY A 81 -2.28 3.29 -5.66
CA GLY A 81 -2.25 2.59 -6.94
C GLY A 81 -0.83 2.54 -7.52
N ALA A 82 -0.17 3.70 -7.61
CA ALA A 82 1.22 3.82 -8.10
C ALA A 82 2.20 3.02 -7.21
N MET A 83 2.08 3.13 -5.88
CA MET A 83 2.83 2.27 -4.94
C MET A 83 2.67 0.79 -5.25
N LYS A 84 1.45 0.35 -5.56
CA LYS A 84 1.15 -1.05 -5.88
C LYS A 84 1.82 -1.50 -7.19
N GLY A 85 1.98 -0.61 -8.17
CA GLY A 85 2.75 -0.84 -9.40
C GLY A 85 4.20 -1.19 -9.10
N GLY A 86 4.92 -0.32 -8.39
CA GLY A 86 6.29 -0.58 -7.96
C GLY A 86 6.44 -1.83 -7.09
N MET A 87 5.53 -2.03 -6.13
CA MET A 87 5.51 -3.23 -5.28
C MET A 87 5.31 -4.53 -6.06
N LYS A 88 4.61 -4.52 -7.18
CA LYS A 88 4.44 -5.69 -8.04
C LYS A 88 5.77 -6.20 -8.59
N ILE A 89 6.69 -5.28 -8.87
CA ILE A 89 8.06 -5.61 -9.32
C ILE A 89 8.91 -6.10 -8.14
N LEU A 90 8.82 -5.44 -6.98
CA LEU A 90 9.69 -5.73 -5.85
C LEU A 90 9.32 -7.01 -5.10
N ARG A 91 8.02 -7.32 -4.92
CA ARG A 91 7.55 -8.47 -4.12
C ARG A 91 8.19 -9.81 -4.47
N PRO A 92 8.34 -10.23 -5.74
CA PRO A 92 9.00 -11.49 -6.07
C PRO A 92 10.47 -11.53 -5.61
N ILE A 93 11.18 -10.40 -5.78
CA ILE A 93 12.60 -10.27 -5.42
C ILE A 93 12.77 -10.30 -3.90
N LEU A 94 11.94 -9.54 -3.19
CA LEU A 94 11.94 -9.49 -1.72
C LEU A 94 11.56 -10.83 -1.09
N ALA A 95 10.66 -11.59 -1.70
CA ALA A 95 10.27 -12.92 -1.22
C ALA A 95 11.40 -13.98 -1.33
N GLU A 96 12.35 -13.78 -2.23
CA GLU A 96 13.54 -14.63 -2.37
C GLU A 96 14.65 -14.26 -1.37
N SER A 97 14.70 -13.00 -0.94
CA SER A 97 15.55 -12.55 0.15
C SER A 97 14.92 -12.94 1.48
N SER A 98 15.70 -13.53 2.39
CA SER A 98 15.22 -14.03 3.69
C SER A 98 14.76 -12.92 4.68
N GLU A 99 14.70 -11.69 4.24
CA GLU A 99 14.30 -10.53 5.03
C GLU A 99 12.86 -10.14 4.67
N ASP A 100 11.95 -10.34 5.63
CA ASP A 100 10.56 -9.89 5.54
C ASP A 100 10.53 -8.36 5.69
N THR A 101 10.52 -7.65 4.57
CA THR A 101 10.56 -6.19 4.51
C THR A 101 9.17 -5.55 4.50
N SER A 102 8.10 -6.36 4.57
CA SER A 102 6.76 -5.84 4.77
C SER A 102 6.64 -5.20 6.15
N LEU A 103 5.80 -4.17 6.29
CA LEU A 103 5.43 -3.62 7.61
C LEU A 103 4.69 -4.66 8.47
N GLY A 104 4.53 -5.87 7.95
CA GLY A 104 3.80 -6.98 8.53
C GLY A 104 2.44 -7.19 7.87
N LYS A 105 1.71 -8.20 8.36
CA LYS A 105 0.38 -8.56 7.84
C LYS A 105 -0.71 -7.79 8.56
N PHE A 106 -1.66 -7.29 7.79
CA PHE A 106 -2.87 -6.62 8.27
C PHE A 106 -4.08 -7.43 7.87
N VAL A 107 -4.71 -8.13 8.81
CA VAL A 107 -6.00 -8.80 8.59
C VAL A 107 -7.12 -7.80 8.81
N ILE A 108 -8.07 -7.71 7.88
CA ILE A 108 -9.25 -6.83 8.01
C ILE A 108 -10.50 -7.53 7.50
N GLY A 109 -11.63 -7.32 8.19
CA GLY A 109 -12.94 -7.83 7.77
C GLY A 109 -14.09 -7.00 8.31
N THR A 110 -15.25 -7.10 7.66
CA THR A 110 -16.50 -6.53 8.17
C THR A 110 -17.19 -7.57 9.06
N VAL A 111 -17.59 -7.16 10.26
CA VAL A 111 -18.11 -8.04 11.30
C VAL A 111 -19.41 -8.72 10.92
N LYS A 112 -19.74 -9.81 11.63
CA LYS A 112 -20.96 -10.59 11.45
C LYS A 112 -22.22 -9.72 11.49
N GLY A 113 -23.09 -9.94 10.51
CA GLY A 113 -24.34 -9.20 10.37
C GLY A 113 -24.21 -7.88 9.63
N ASP A 114 -22.99 -7.47 9.25
CA ASP A 114 -22.74 -6.26 8.48
C ASP A 114 -22.24 -6.61 7.07
N ILE A 115 -22.76 -5.91 6.06
CA ILE A 115 -22.43 -6.14 4.63
C ILE A 115 -21.78 -4.92 3.99
N HIS A 116 -21.50 -3.88 4.77
CA HIS A 116 -20.89 -2.66 4.25
C HIS A 116 -19.38 -2.85 4.12
N ASP A 117 -18.88 -2.69 2.91
CA ASP A 117 -17.48 -2.98 2.55
C ASP A 117 -16.69 -1.79 1.98
N ILE A 118 -17.35 -0.69 1.61
CA ILE A 118 -16.68 0.44 0.95
C ILE A 118 -15.57 1.01 1.83
N GLY A 119 -15.88 1.36 3.09
CA GLY A 119 -14.89 1.89 4.02
C GLY A 119 -13.77 0.90 4.34
N GLN A 120 -14.12 -0.37 4.50
CA GLN A 120 -13.18 -1.45 4.74
C GLN A 120 -12.21 -1.64 3.55
N LYS A 121 -12.72 -1.62 2.30
CA LYS A 121 -11.89 -1.68 1.09
C LYS A 121 -10.97 -0.47 0.94
N LEU A 122 -11.45 0.73 1.27
CA LEU A 122 -10.62 1.94 1.25
C LEU A 122 -9.44 1.83 2.21
N VAL A 123 -9.69 1.40 3.46
CA VAL A 123 -8.63 1.16 4.45
C VAL A 123 -7.67 0.08 3.97
N SER A 124 -8.18 -1.02 3.41
CA SER A 124 -7.35 -2.09 2.84
C SER A 124 -6.39 -1.55 1.77
N MET A 125 -6.90 -0.77 0.81
CA MET A 125 -6.08 -0.20 -0.28
C MET A 125 -5.02 0.78 0.25
N MET A 126 -5.38 1.60 1.24
CA MET A 126 -4.43 2.53 1.86
C MET A 126 -3.33 1.80 2.64
N CYS A 127 -3.68 0.71 3.35
CA CYS A 127 -2.69 -0.11 4.05
C CYS A 127 -1.78 -0.88 3.08
N GLU A 128 -2.35 -1.42 1.97
CA GLU A 128 -1.53 -2.03 0.90
C GLU A 128 -0.54 -1.01 0.32
N GLY A 129 -1.02 0.20 0.00
CA GLY A 129 -0.19 1.30 -0.48
C GLY A 129 0.84 1.81 0.54
N SER A 130 0.67 1.51 1.82
CA SER A 130 1.62 1.85 2.87
C SER A 130 2.65 0.72 3.13
N GLY A 131 2.60 -0.40 2.38
CA GLY A 131 3.56 -1.49 2.48
C GLY A 131 3.14 -2.66 3.37
N PHE A 132 1.87 -2.72 3.84
CA PHE A 132 1.36 -3.90 4.53
C PHE A 132 0.95 -5.01 3.55
N GLU A 133 1.12 -6.27 3.95
CA GLU A 133 0.43 -7.39 3.32
C GLU A 133 -0.98 -7.47 3.88
N VAL A 134 -2.00 -7.11 3.08
CA VAL A 134 -3.39 -7.05 3.54
C VAL A 134 -4.13 -8.35 3.23
N ILE A 135 -4.66 -8.98 4.26
CA ILE A 135 -5.56 -10.15 4.18
C ILE A 135 -6.99 -9.67 4.44
N ASN A 136 -7.77 -9.60 3.38
CA ASN A 136 -9.13 -9.12 3.43
C ASN A 136 -10.13 -10.29 3.56
N LEU A 137 -10.80 -10.40 4.70
CA LEU A 137 -11.78 -11.43 4.99
C LEU A 137 -13.15 -11.16 4.35
N GLY A 138 -13.34 -10.00 3.72
CA GLY A 138 -14.64 -9.62 3.16
C GLY A 138 -15.65 -9.20 4.22
N ILE A 139 -16.93 -9.50 3.96
CA ILE A 139 -18.06 -9.07 4.78
C ILE A 139 -18.64 -10.20 5.63
N ASN A 140 -19.43 -9.82 6.65
CA ASN A 140 -20.22 -10.74 7.47
C ASN A 140 -19.39 -11.85 8.15
N ASN A 141 -18.24 -11.47 8.72
CA ASN A 141 -17.32 -12.43 9.33
C ASN A 141 -17.72 -12.73 10.78
N PRO A 142 -17.99 -14.00 11.12
CA PRO A 142 -18.09 -14.43 12.50
C PRO A 142 -16.68 -14.44 13.17
N VAL A 143 -16.66 -14.55 14.50
CA VAL A 143 -15.41 -14.52 15.28
C VAL A 143 -14.43 -15.60 14.85
N GLU A 144 -14.91 -16.75 14.46
CA GLU A 144 -14.12 -17.90 14.01
C GLU A 144 -13.19 -17.54 12.83
N ASN A 145 -13.70 -16.77 11.85
CA ASN A 145 -12.91 -16.34 10.70
C ASN A 145 -11.73 -15.44 11.11
N TYR A 146 -11.92 -14.59 12.11
CA TYR A 146 -10.84 -13.74 12.63
C TYR A 146 -9.80 -14.56 13.38
N LEU A 147 -10.23 -15.53 14.20
CA LEU A 147 -9.32 -16.42 14.93
C LEU A 147 -8.50 -17.28 13.97
N GLU A 148 -9.14 -17.89 12.96
CA GLU A 148 -8.46 -18.67 11.92
C GLU A 148 -7.43 -17.81 11.18
N ALA A 149 -7.79 -16.58 10.79
CA ALA A 149 -6.88 -15.67 10.09
C ALA A 149 -5.70 -15.22 10.98
N ILE A 150 -5.93 -15.04 12.28
CA ILE A 150 -4.85 -14.72 13.23
C ILE A 150 -3.89 -15.91 13.34
N ASP A 151 -4.42 -17.13 13.49
CA ASP A 151 -3.61 -18.33 13.63
C ASP A 151 -2.81 -18.65 12.35
N GLU A 152 -3.41 -18.46 11.17
CA GLU A 152 -2.78 -18.74 9.89
C GLU A 152 -1.75 -17.68 9.49
N HIS A 153 -2.10 -16.40 9.64
CA HIS A 153 -1.31 -15.31 9.07
C HIS A 153 -0.44 -14.58 10.08
N GLN A 154 -0.66 -14.75 11.39
CA GLN A 154 0.07 -14.07 12.48
C GLN A 154 0.19 -12.55 12.24
N PRO A 155 -0.93 -11.83 12.04
CA PRO A 155 -0.91 -10.43 11.66
C PRO A 155 -0.39 -9.54 12.80
N VAL A 156 0.25 -8.42 12.43
CA VAL A 156 0.64 -7.36 13.38
C VAL A 156 -0.53 -6.43 13.71
N ILE A 157 -1.54 -6.40 12.84
CA ILE A 157 -2.75 -5.58 13.03
C ILE A 157 -3.99 -6.41 12.62
N LEU A 158 -5.02 -6.34 13.47
CA LEU A 158 -6.37 -6.83 13.17
C LEU A 158 -7.32 -5.65 13.02
N GLY A 159 -7.91 -5.51 11.84
CA GLY A 159 -8.91 -4.50 11.51
C GLY A 159 -10.33 -5.07 11.51
N MET A 160 -11.26 -4.33 12.07
CA MET A 160 -12.68 -4.67 12.03
C MET A 160 -13.48 -3.48 11.51
N SER A 161 -14.44 -3.74 10.61
CA SER A 161 -15.37 -2.74 10.10
C SER A 161 -16.78 -3.06 10.56
N ALA A 162 -17.52 -2.03 11.03
CA ALA A 162 -18.94 -2.10 11.30
C ALA A 162 -19.56 -0.72 11.06
N LEU A 163 -20.54 -0.63 10.18
CA LEU A 163 -21.21 0.64 9.88
C LEU A 163 -22.44 0.88 10.77
N LEU A 164 -23.15 -0.18 11.13
CA LEU A 164 -24.40 -0.07 11.86
C LEU A 164 -24.15 -0.11 13.38
N THR A 165 -24.89 0.71 14.12
CA THR A 165 -24.89 0.68 15.59
C THR A 165 -25.33 -0.66 16.15
N THR A 166 -26.08 -1.45 15.38
CA THR A 166 -26.53 -2.81 15.73
C THR A 166 -25.46 -3.88 15.50
N THR A 167 -24.50 -3.65 14.62
CA THR A 167 -23.40 -4.60 14.30
C THR A 167 -22.11 -4.27 15.04
N MET A 168 -21.91 -2.99 15.40
CA MET A 168 -20.72 -2.51 16.14
C MET A 168 -20.44 -3.28 17.46
N PRO A 169 -21.45 -3.69 18.28
CA PRO A 169 -21.18 -4.46 19.49
C PRO A 169 -20.52 -5.83 19.24
N TYR A 170 -20.61 -6.37 18.00
CA TYR A 170 -19.94 -7.63 17.65
C TYR A 170 -18.42 -7.52 17.65
N MET A 171 -17.86 -6.31 17.50
CA MET A 171 -16.41 -6.10 17.63
C MET A 171 -15.90 -6.53 19.00
N GLY A 172 -16.67 -6.31 20.08
CA GLY A 172 -16.33 -6.77 21.41
C GLY A 172 -16.44 -8.28 21.62
N VAL A 173 -16.96 -9.03 20.65
CA VAL A 173 -16.98 -10.51 20.67
C VAL A 173 -15.69 -11.06 20.07
N VAL A 174 -15.05 -10.31 19.17
CA VAL A 174 -13.80 -10.70 18.50
C VAL A 174 -12.59 -10.41 19.38
N VAL A 175 -12.62 -9.33 20.16
CA VAL A 175 -11.55 -8.92 21.09
C VAL A 175 -11.67 -9.65 22.41
#